data_e8cefa471b3b2372296772c2a5376059
#
_entry.id   e8cefa471b3b2372296772c2a5376059
#
_cell.length_a   1.000
_cell.length_b   1.000
_cell.length_c   1.000
_cell.angle_alpha   90.00
_cell.angle_beta   90.00
_cell.angle_gamma   90.00
#
_symmetry.space_group_name_H-M   'P 1'
#
loop_
_entity.id
_entity.type
_entity.pdbx_description
1 polymer ?
#
loop_
_entity_poly.entity_id
_entity_poly.type
_entity_poly.pdbx_seq_one_letter_code
_entity_poly.pdbx_strand_id
1 'polypeptide(L)'
;MSELMKWNFATKLETYKSMAIIAGRLIAMSFPRKEQRPGGPDQRKWWQKSGFCVQYQIEKRPGVGWDRDYVEFNKAMTDEKGNLKFNGPYCKIEDYVALSKKIGLDYHSLEIKWHDGICWFNTGLTKWKTDVDYAGRFADLSRKANITFLYYYSSIFDHNPQFDSIQPLPRITPSFLGLLPDVDYKIYADYLRGQYDEIVQQYKPDGMWMDWWWSDKTTRDTVAHFSSRHPDVVLAFNLSSMFFTSHKHQHYSSGEAHALDGPFIGKREEAGGIISVLTSTWKWANLYRVLFKHPWELITPTSVWWQDMNLRDDIHDFVRQAAIVMACGGKFAAGTSALMDGSLYPDHVRQLEILGEWYIPRKELFLGSYPIRYLGYAPKGVSVDKKDFNTIACFYKDGVLLHVINMKGRSEPLEITLKGKRWEGAQSAYLEPGHRQIKLQRRGSNKVIALPKGDVDHIDTIVHLPGIETI
;
A
#
# COMPACT_ATOMS: atom_id res chain seq x y z
N MET A 1 7.91 -35.37 -14.38
CA MET A 1 8.33 -34.01 -13.97
C MET A 1 8.74 -33.09 -15.13
N SER A 2 8.73 -33.59 -16.36
CA SER A 2 9.15 -32.86 -17.60
C SER A 2 8.01 -32.25 -18.42
N GLU A 3 6.76 -32.46 -18.07
CA GLU A 3 5.61 -31.85 -18.77
C GLU A 3 5.00 -30.62 -18.07
N LEU A 4 5.52 -30.25 -16.90
CA LEU A 4 4.93 -29.24 -16.01
C LEU A 4 5.33 -27.78 -16.32
N MET A 5 6.13 -27.54 -17.35
CA MET A 5 6.59 -26.17 -17.65
C MET A 5 6.47 -25.83 -19.15
N LYS A 6 5.27 -25.85 -19.69
CA LYS A 6 5.02 -25.11 -20.93
C LYS A 6 4.81 -23.63 -20.56
N TRP A 7 5.82 -22.85 -20.85
CA TRP A 7 5.80 -21.40 -20.68
C TRP A 7 4.80 -20.76 -21.64
N ASN A 8 3.88 -19.98 -21.10
CA ASN A 8 3.03 -19.19 -21.95
C ASN A 8 3.82 -18.04 -22.57
N PHE A 9 3.93 -18.02 -23.89
CA PHE A 9 4.62 -16.98 -24.65
C PHE A 9 4.03 -15.58 -24.36
N ALA A 10 2.69 -15.47 -24.25
CA ALA A 10 2.02 -14.21 -23.94
C ALA A 10 2.40 -13.66 -22.57
N THR A 11 2.48 -14.51 -21.53
CA THR A 11 2.91 -14.13 -20.19
C THR A 11 4.36 -13.65 -20.16
N LYS A 12 5.25 -14.37 -20.86
CA LYS A 12 6.65 -13.92 -21.02
C LYS A 12 6.73 -12.57 -21.73
N LEU A 13 5.97 -12.40 -22.81
CA LEU A 13 5.97 -11.15 -23.57
C LEU A 13 5.50 -9.97 -22.70
N GLU A 14 4.47 -10.14 -21.89
CA GLU A 14 4.00 -9.09 -20.96
C GLU A 14 5.06 -8.79 -19.89
N THR A 15 5.72 -9.79 -19.33
CA THR A 15 6.82 -9.62 -18.38
C THR A 15 7.98 -8.84 -19.00
N TYR A 16 8.44 -9.25 -20.20
CA TYR A 16 9.50 -8.54 -20.92
C TYR A 16 9.12 -7.11 -21.30
N LYS A 17 7.88 -6.88 -21.73
CA LYS A 17 7.37 -5.52 -21.96
C LYS A 17 7.42 -4.67 -20.69
N SER A 18 6.99 -5.21 -19.58
CA SER A 18 7.02 -4.50 -18.29
C SER A 18 8.46 -4.19 -17.86
N MET A 19 9.38 -5.15 -17.98
CA MET A 19 10.80 -4.93 -17.71
C MET A 19 11.41 -3.87 -18.63
N ALA A 20 11.08 -3.89 -19.92
CA ALA A 20 11.54 -2.91 -20.91
C ALA A 20 10.99 -1.50 -20.60
N ILE A 21 9.73 -1.40 -20.17
CA ILE A 21 9.12 -0.14 -19.74
C ILE A 21 9.84 0.42 -18.51
N ILE A 22 10.16 -0.44 -17.53
CA ILE A 22 10.88 -0.03 -16.33
C ILE A 22 12.29 0.43 -16.68
N ALA A 23 13.02 -0.35 -17.46
CA ALA A 23 14.36 0.01 -17.91
C ALA A 23 14.34 1.33 -18.71
N GLY A 24 13.39 1.50 -19.62
CA GLY A 24 13.19 2.74 -20.37
C GLY A 24 12.88 3.93 -19.50
N ARG A 25 12.08 3.76 -18.42
CA ARG A 25 11.81 4.82 -17.44
C ARG A 25 13.05 5.19 -16.63
N LEU A 26 13.81 4.21 -16.15
CA LEU A 26 15.07 4.44 -15.44
C LEU A 26 16.09 5.18 -16.32
N ILE A 27 16.25 4.77 -17.58
CA ILE A 27 17.11 5.44 -18.54
C ILE A 27 16.60 6.87 -18.79
N ALA A 28 15.31 7.07 -19.04
CA ALA A 28 14.73 8.40 -19.27
C ALA A 28 14.90 9.34 -18.08
N MET A 29 14.96 8.82 -16.87
CA MET A 29 15.16 9.61 -15.65
C MET A 29 16.62 9.87 -15.34
N SER A 30 17.56 9.16 -15.98
CA SER A 30 19.00 9.47 -15.90
C SER A 30 19.33 10.79 -16.60
N PHE A 31 18.44 11.29 -17.46
CA PHE A 31 18.59 12.62 -18.07
C PHE A 31 17.89 13.67 -17.22
N PRO A 32 18.57 14.81 -16.92
CA PRO A 32 17.98 15.87 -16.13
C PRO A 32 16.75 16.45 -16.82
N ARG A 33 15.57 16.22 -16.27
CA ARG A 33 14.33 16.88 -16.69
C ARG A 33 13.96 17.92 -15.65
N LYS A 34 13.48 19.08 -16.13
CA LYS A 34 12.75 20.00 -15.27
C LYS A 34 11.35 19.45 -15.05
N GLU A 35 11.01 19.19 -13.81
CA GLU A 35 9.64 18.94 -13.41
C GLU A 35 8.95 20.28 -13.15
N GLN A 36 7.78 20.46 -13.75
CA GLN A 36 6.94 21.64 -13.55
C GLN A 36 5.77 21.28 -12.62
N ARG A 37 5.39 22.24 -11.80
CA ARG A 37 4.18 22.13 -11.01
C ARG A 37 2.97 21.97 -11.91
N PRO A 38 2.05 21.03 -11.61
CA PRO A 38 0.78 20.94 -12.31
C PRO A 38 0.01 22.26 -12.21
N GLY A 39 -0.43 22.79 -13.34
CA GLY A 39 -1.25 23.98 -13.41
C GLY A 39 -2.74 23.68 -13.21
N GLY A 40 -3.48 24.65 -12.71
CA GLY A 40 -4.92 24.56 -12.55
C GLY A 40 -5.41 23.90 -11.26
N PRO A 41 -6.74 23.79 -11.06
CA PRO A 41 -7.34 23.16 -9.88
C PRO A 41 -7.06 21.66 -9.85
N ASP A 42 -7.00 21.08 -8.66
CA ASP A 42 -6.80 19.65 -8.47
C ASP A 42 -8.04 18.86 -8.93
N GLN A 43 -7.90 18.18 -10.08
CA GLN A 43 -8.92 17.34 -10.71
C GLN A 43 -8.77 15.85 -10.35
N ARG A 44 -7.80 15.48 -9.50
CA ARG A 44 -7.54 14.09 -9.17
C ARG A 44 -8.73 13.46 -8.44
N LYS A 45 -9.07 12.24 -8.85
CA LYS A 45 -10.03 11.39 -8.13
C LYS A 45 -9.43 10.94 -6.80
N TRP A 46 -10.25 10.47 -5.85
CA TRP A 46 -9.81 10.04 -4.53
C TRP A 46 -8.64 9.03 -4.58
N TRP A 47 -8.69 8.08 -5.48
CA TRP A 47 -7.66 7.04 -5.63
C TRP A 47 -6.36 7.54 -6.30
N GLN A 48 -6.33 8.75 -6.79
CA GLN A 48 -5.15 9.39 -7.39
C GLN A 48 -4.36 10.26 -6.41
N LYS A 49 -4.94 10.53 -5.23
CA LYS A 49 -4.29 11.34 -4.20
C LYS A 49 -3.51 10.45 -3.23
N SER A 50 -2.47 11.00 -2.64
CA SER A 50 -1.84 10.38 -1.48
C SER A 50 -2.85 10.33 -0.34
N GLY A 51 -2.80 9.26 0.46
CA GLY A 51 -3.74 9.10 1.54
C GLY A 51 -3.35 8.01 2.52
N PHE A 52 -4.12 7.95 3.58
CA PHE A 52 -3.97 6.96 4.63
C PHE A 52 -5.15 5.99 4.62
N CYS A 53 -4.85 4.71 4.61
CA CYS A 53 -5.80 3.60 4.64
C CYS A 53 -5.49 2.65 5.80
N VAL A 54 -6.52 1.98 6.31
CA VAL A 54 -6.37 0.77 7.11
C VAL A 54 -7.04 -0.40 6.39
N GLN A 55 -6.28 -1.48 6.22
CA GLN A 55 -6.81 -2.77 5.78
C GLN A 55 -7.01 -3.67 6.99
N TYR A 56 -8.27 -3.96 7.29
CA TYR A 56 -8.68 -4.83 8.37
C TYR A 56 -8.68 -6.29 7.92
N GLN A 57 -7.84 -7.10 8.55
CA GLN A 57 -7.84 -8.54 8.37
C GLN A 57 -8.78 -9.16 9.40
N ILE A 58 -9.71 -9.97 8.95
CA ILE A 58 -10.79 -10.49 9.80
C ILE A 58 -10.27 -11.49 10.81
N GLU A 59 -9.35 -12.37 10.41
CA GLU A 59 -8.88 -13.43 11.28
C GLU A 59 -7.36 -13.50 11.31
N LYS A 60 -6.82 -13.69 12.52
CA LYS A 60 -5.45 -14.09 12.73
C LYS A 60 -5.42 -15.52 13.20
N ARG A 61 -4.72 -16.38 12.48
CA ARG A 61 -4.49 -17.78 12.85
C ARG A 61 -3.05 -17.93 13.33
N PRO A 62 -2.79 -17.89 14.65
CA PRO A 62 -1.46 -18.09 15.18
C PRO A 62 -0.93 -19.47 14.71
N GLY A 63 0.23 -19.47 14.07
CA GLY A 63 0.92 -20.70 13.69
C GLY A 63 0.49 -21.32 12.36
N VAL A 64 -0.42 -20.72 11.60
CA VAL A 64 -0.73 -21.16 10.23
C VAL A 64 0.36 -20.66 9.29
N GLY A 65 1.17 -21.57 8.76
CA GLY A 65 2.18 -21.30 7.74
C GLY A 65 1.57 -21.11 6.35
N TRP A 66 2.41 -20.79 5.39
CA TRP A 66 2.00 -20.27 4.09
C TRP A 66 1.22 -21.25 3.21
N ASP A 67 1.31 -22.55 3.38
CA ASP A 67 0.82 -23.47 2.34
C ASP A 67 0.26 -24.81 2.86
N ARG A 68 0.91 -25.43 3.80
CA ARG A 68 0.50 -26.74 4.29
C ARG A 68 -0.57 -26.67 5.37
N ASP A 69 -0.54 -25.63 6.15
CA ASP A 69 -1.36 -25.49 7.34
C ASP A 69 -2.80 -25.13 6.98
N TYR A 70 -3.04 -24.49 5.81
CA TYR A 70 -4.40 -24.23 5.33
C TYR A 70 -5.17 -25.50 4.99
N VAL A 71 -4.53 -26.50 4.41
CA VAL A 71 -5.17 -27.79 4.08
C VAL A 71 -5.60 -28.50 5.36
N GLU A 72 -4.72 -28.61 6.35
CA GLU A 72 -5.05 -29.24 7.63
C GLU A 72 -6.08 -28.43 8.41
N PHE A 73 -5.95 -27.11 8.41
CA PHE A 73 -6.94 -26.22 9.00
C PHE A 73 -8.32 -26.40 8.35
N ASN A 74 -8.41 -26.36 7.04
CA ASN A 74 -9.68 -26.53 6.32
C ASN A 74 -10.31 -27.88 6.59
N LYS A 75 -9.52 -28.95 6.67
CA LYS A 75 -10.00 -30.26 7.11
C LYS A 75 -10.60 -30.23 8.53
N ALA A 76 -9.92 -29.60 9.47
CA ALA A 76 -10.40 -29.45 10.85
C ALA A 76 -11.67 -28.60 10.94
N MET A 77 -11.83 -27.63 10.05
CA MET A 77 -12.96 -26.70 10.00
C MET A 77 -14.13 -27.19 9.14
N THR A 78 -14.03 -28.35 8.53
CA THR A 78 -15.09 -28.92 7.70
C THR A 78 -15.91 -29.95 8.48
N ASP A 79 -17.24 -29.85 8.39
CA ASP A 79 -18.15 -30.89 8.91
C ASP A 79 -18.21 -32.11 7.98
N GLU A 80 -18.90 -33.17 8.42
CA GLU A 80 -19.09 -34.40 7.62
C GLU A 80 -19.82 -34.17 6.30
N LYS A 81 -20.52 -33.05 6.15
CA LYS A 81 -21.26 -32.65 4.94
C LYS A 81 -20.46 -31.68 4.06
N GLY A 82 -19.21 -31.36 4.44
CA GLY A 82 -18.36 -30.44 3.72
C GLY A 82 -18.71 -28.96 3.94
N ASN A 83 -19.49 -28.63 4.97
CA ASN A 83 -19.75 -27.23 5.32
C ASN A 83 -18.70 -26.72 6.32
N LEU A 84 -18.50 -25.42 6.35
CA LEU A 84 -17.62 -24.77 7.31
C LEU A 84 -18.21 -24.88 8.73
N LYS A 85 -17.43 -25.42 9.66
CA LYS A 85 -17.73 -25.40 11.10
C LYS A 85 -17.26 -24.07 11.66
N PHE A 86 -18.16 -23.13 11.80
CA PHE A 86 -17.75 -21.81 12.22
C PHE A 86 -18.64 -21.29 13.37
N ASN A 87 -18.01 -20.96 14.50
CA ASN A 87 -18.68 -20.48 15.69
C ASN A 87 -18.17 -19.07 16.05
N GLY A 88 -18.51 -18.05 15.19
CA GLY A 88 -18.14 -16.65 15.42
C GLY A 88 -18.78 -16.00 16.66
N PRO A 89 -18.40 -14.79 17.06
CA PRO A 89 -18.09 -13.65 16.19
C PRO A 89 -16.59 -13.45 15.97
N TYR A 90 -16.17 -13.27 14.73
CA TYR A 90 -14.76 -13.13 14.35
C TYR A 90 -14.38 -11.73 13.89
N CYS A 91 -15.31 -10.78 13.92
CA CYS A 91 -15.10 -9.45 13.45
C CYS A 91 -16.07 -8.47 14.15
N LYS A 92 -15.54 -7.54 14.90
CA LYS A 92 -16.30 -6.44 15.50
C LYS A 92 -16.27 -5.24 14.56
N ILE A 93 -17.02 -5.32 13.47
CA ILE A 93 -17.03 -4.32 12.38
C ILE A 93 -17.32 -2.91 12.89
N GLU A 94 -18.13 -2.77 13.93
CA GLU A 94 -18.45 -1.49 14.56
C GLU A 94 -17.19 -0.80 15.09
N ASP A 95 -16.35 -1.55 15.77
CA ASP A 95 -15.11 -1.03 16.36
C ASP A 95 -14.13 -0.61 15.24
N TYR A 96 -14.09 -1.37 14.14
CA TYR A 96 -13.22 -1.05 12.98
C TYR A 96 -13.63 0.25 12.31
N VAL A 97 -14.92 0.43 12.07
CA VAL A 97 -15.42 1.67 11.45
C VAL A 97 -15.31 2.86 12.42
N ALA A 98 -15.54 2.63 13.72
CA ALA A 98 -15.34 3.66 14.74
C ALA A 98 -13.88 4.11 14.82
N LEU A 99 -12.93 3.16 14.82
CA LEU A 99 -11.50 3.46 14.78
C LEU A 99 -11.13 4.23 13.51
N SER A 100 -11.60 3.78 12.35
CA SER A 100 -11.37 4.45 11.07
C SER A 100 -11.76 5.93 11.11
N LYS A 101 -12.92 6.22 11.67
CA LYS A 101 -13.40 7.60 11.84
C LYS A 101 -12.53 8.39 12.82
N LYS A 102 -12.15 7.77 13.95
CA LYS A 102 -11.34 8.40 14.99
C LYS A 102 -9.97 8.83 14.47
N ILE A 103 -9.32 7.98 13.69
CA ILE A 103 -7.96 8.24 13.16
C ILE A 103 -7.93 9.07 11.89
N GLY A 104 -9.09 9.47 11.35
CA GLY A 104 -9.21 10.41 10.22
C GLY A 104 -8.67 9.89 8.89
N LEU A 105 -8.66 8.56 8.69
CA LEU A 105 -8.21 7.96 7.43
C LEU A 105 -9.02 8.43 6.21
N ASP A 106 -8.53 8.16 5.01
CA ASP A 106 -9.17 8.57 3.75
C ASP A 106 -10.07 7.49 3.18
N TYR A 107 -9.68 6.23 3.35
CA TYR A 107 -10.44 5.06 2.96
C TYR A 107 -10.01 3.87 3.80
N HIS A 108 -10.83 2.84 3.86
CA HIS A 108 -10.49 1.60 4.53
C HIS A 108 -10.84 0.38 3.67
N SER A 109 -10.26 -0.75 4.03
CA SER A 109 -10.48 -2.02 3.37
C SER A 109 -10.78 -3.10 4.39
N LEU A 110 -11.72 -3.99 4.06
CA LEU A 110 -11.99 -5.20 4.82
C LEU A 110 -11.56 -6.41 4.00
N GLU A 111 -10.83 -7.31 4.61
CA GLU A 111 -10.58 -8.62 4.05
C GLU A 111 -11.86 -9.45 4.08
N ILE A 112 -12.38 -9.81 2.91
CA ILE A 112 -13.61 -10.60 2.78
C ILE A 112 -13.38 -12.00 2.26
N LYS A 113 -12.17 -12.31 1.82
CA LYS A 113 -11.70 -13.65 1.47
C LYS A 113 -10.18 -13.68 1.53
N TRP A 114 -9.63 -14.54 2.37
CA TRP A 114 -8.20 -14.83 2.48
C TRP A 114 -7.80 -16.05 1.66
N HIS A 115 -6.57 -16.50 1.80
CA HIS A 115 -6.03 -17.67 1.08
C HIS A 115 -6.68 -19.00 1.51
N ASP A 116 -7.30 -19.05 2.68
CA ASP A 116 -8.10 -20.20 3.14
C ASP A 116 -9.38 -20.43 2.33
N GLY A 117 -9.75 -19.45 1.52
CA GLY A 117 -10.93 -19.48 0.67
C GLY A 117 -12.26 -19.23 1.40
N ILE A 118 -12.24 -18.94 2.72
CA ILE A 118 -13.46 -18.64 3.46
C ILE A 118 -14.03 -17.30 3.00
N CYS A 119 -15.27 -17.33 2.55
CA CYS A 119 -16.00 -16.13 2.16
C CYS A 119 -16.69 -15.50 3.37
N TRP A 120 -16.28 -14.28 3.72
CA TRP A 120 -16.85 -13.47 4.80
C TRP A 120 -17.98 -12.57 4.30
N PHE A 121 -18.62 -13.00 3.23
CA PHE A 121 -19.72 -12.34 2.55
C PHE A 121 -20.76 -13.35 2.08
N ASN A 122 -21.96 -12.84 1.85
CA ASN A 122 -23.04 -13.70 1.37
C ASN A 122 -22.81 -14.05 -0.11
N THR A 123 -22.59 -15.31 -0.40
CA THR A 123 -22.43 -15.85 -1.77
C THR A 123 -23.27 -17.10 -1.97
N GLY A 124 -23.82 -17.26 -3.18
CA GLY A 124 -24.50 -18.48 -3.62
C GLY A 124 -23.55 -19.50 -4.27
N LEU A 125 -22.30 -19.16 -4.52
CA LEU A 125 -21.38 -19.92 -5.36
C LEU A 125 -20.56 -20.98 -4.60
N THR A 126 -20.54 -20.90 -3.28
CA THR A 126 -19.89 -21.89 -2.42
C THR A 126 -20.60 -22.00 -1.07
N LYS A 127 -20.45 -23.19 -0.44
CA LYS A 127 -20.83 -23.40 0.96
C LYS A 127 -19.71 -22.99 1.93
N TRP A 128 -18.50 -22.72 1.42
CA TRP A 128 -17.32 -22.34 2.20
C TRP A 128 -17.38 -20.84 2.55
N LYS A 129 -18.36 -20.51 3.38
CA LYS A 129 -18.68 -19.14 3.79
C LYS A 129 -19.18 -19.08 5.22
N THR A 130 -19.11 -17.90 5.82
CA THR A 130 -19.70 -17.63 7.13
C THR A 130 -21.22 -17.45 7.06
N ASP A 131 -21.90 -17.74 8.17
CA ASP A 131 -23.36 -17.49 8.30
C ASP A 131 -23.67 -16.01 8.46
N VAL A 132 -22.67 -15.21 8.89
CA VAL A 132 -22.78 -13.77 9.07
C VAL A 132 -22.20 -13.03 7.87
N ASP A 133 -22.96 -12.10 7.31
CA ASP A 133 -22.53 -11.24 6.22
C ASP A 133 -21.71 -10.04 6.75
N TYR A 134 -20.44 -10.26 7.03
CA TYR A 134 -19.53 -9.22 7.52
C TYR A 134 -19.28 -8.13 6.47
N ALA A 135 -19.20 -8.53 5.19
CA ALA A 135 -19.01 -7.56 4.10
C ALA A 135 -20.19 -6.59 4.00
N GLY A 136 -21.42 -7.11 4.05
CA GLY A 136 -22.62 -6.26 4.03
C GLY A 136 -22.66 -5.29 5.21
N ARG A 137 -22.36 -5.79 6.42
CA ARG A 137 -22.31 -4.94 7.60
C ARG A 137 -21.24 -3.85 7.51
N PHE A 138 -20.05 -4.19 7.01
CA PHE A 138 -18.98 -3.21 6.79
C PHE A 138 -19.38 -2.13 5.79
N ALA A 139 -19.98 -2.52 4.67
CA ALA A 139 -20.48 -1.58 3.67
C ALA A 139 -21.50 -0.60 4.24
N ASP A 140 -22.47 -1.09 5.01
CA ASP A 140 -23.52 -0.27 5.61
C ASP A 140 -22.96 0.73 6.62
N LEU A 141 -22.05 0.30 7.48
CA LEU A 141 -21.45 1.16 8.49
C LEU A 141 -20.48 2.17 7.86
N SER A 142 -19.73 1.77 6.85
CA SER A 142 -18.84 2.66 6.09
C SER A 142 -19.61 3.80 5.43
N ARG A 143 -20.73 3.49 4.77
CA ARG A 143 -21.63 4.52 4.17
C ARG A 143 -22.21 5.45 5.22
N LYS A 144 -22.69 4.91 6.35
CA LYS A 144 -23.20 5.73 7.46
C LYS A 144 -22.11 6.65 8.04
N ALA A 145 -20.89 6.21 8.04
CA ALA A 145 -19.73 6.99 8.49
C ALA A 145 -19.18 7.94 7.41
N ASN A 146 -19.67 7.86 6.18
CA ASN A 146 -19.16 8.56 4.99
C ASN A 146 -17.67 8.30 4.74
N ILE A 147 -17.27 7.02 4.82
CA ILE A 147 -15.90 6.57 4.57
C ILE A 147 -15.91 5.74 3.29
N THR A 148 -15.02 6.06 2.36
CA THR A 148 -14.73 5.27 1.16
C THR A 148 -14.23 3.90 1.57
N PHE A 149 -14.76 2.82 0.98
CA PHE A 149 -14.39 1.47 1.37
C PHE A 149 -14.09 0.54 0.22
N LEU A 150 -13.11 -0.32 0.44
CA LEU A 150 -12.69 -1.35 -0.48
C LEU A 150 -12.85 -2.73 0.18
N TYR A 151 -12.82 -3.76 -0.65
CA TYR A 151 -12.65 -5.12 -0.16
C TYR A 151 -11.30 -5.69 -0.62
N TYR A 152 -10.58 -6.29 0.31
CA TYR A 152 -9.47 -7.18 -0.01
C TYR A 152 -10.02 -8.54 -0.41
N TYR A 153 -9.45 -9.10 -1.47
CA TYR A 153 -9.84 -10.40 -1.99
C TYR A 153 -8.62 -11.17 -2.49
N SER A 154 -8.38 -12.36 -1.91
CA SER A 154 -7.40 -13.31 -2.44
C SER A 154 -7.94 -13.96 -3.70
N SER A 155 -7.26 -13.74 -4.83
CA SER A 155 -7.79 -14.10 -6.14
C SER A 155 -7.47 -15.53 -6.53
N ILE A 156 -6.19 -15.87 -6.67
CA ILE A 156 -5.77 -17.17 -7.18
C ILE A 156 -5.34 -18.12 -6.07
N PHE A 157 -4.81 -17.59 -5.00
CA PHE A 157 -4.45 -18.39 -3.84
C PHE A 157 -5.68 -18.61 -2.99
N ASP A 158 -6.28 -19.81 -3.13
CA ASP A 158 -7.60 -20.12 -2.56
C ASP A 158 -7.64 -21.62 -2.16
N HIS A 159 -7.68 -21.87 -0.87
CA HIS A 159 -7.77 -23.20 -0.31
C HIS A 159 -9.21 -23.66 -0.01
N ASN A 160 -10.19 -23.05 -0.68
CA ASN A 160 -11.56 -23.56 -0.65
C ASN A 160 -11.56 -25.03 -1.10
N PRO A 161 -12.05 -25.99 -0.28
CA PRO A 161 -12.01 -27.42 -0.59
C PRO A 161 -12.64 -27.78 -1.93
N GLN A 162 -13.60 -27.01 -2.41
CA GLN A 162 -14.26 -27.21 -3.71
C GLN A 162 -13.28 -27.01 -4.88
N PHE A 163 -12.26 -26.18 -4.72
CA PHE A 163 -11.34 -25.80 -5.79
C PHE A 163 -9.88 -26.20 -5.53
N ASP A 164 -9.59 -26.75 -4.37
CA ASP A 164 -8.20 -27.04 -3.94
C ASP A 164 -7.46 -27.97 -4.91
N SER A 165 -8.19 -28.88 -5.58
CA SER A 165 -7.63 -29.82 -6.56
C SER A 165 -7.42 -29.21 -7.96
N ILE A 166 -8.05 -28.07 -8.26
CA ILE A 166 -8.02 -27.46 -9.59
C ILE A 166 -7.34 -26.10 -9.63
N GLN A 167 -6.88 -25.63 -8.49
CA GLN A 167 -6.09 -24.39 -8.42
C GLN A 167 -4.76 -24.55 -9.12
N PRO A 168 -4.30 -23.48 -9.79
CA PRO A 168 -3.05 -23.55 -10.53
C PRO A 168 -1.82 -23.72 -9.63
N LEU A 169 -1.91 -23.35 -8.36
CA LEU A 169 -0.75 -23.38 -7.48
C LEU A 169 -1.10 -23.40 -5.99
N PRO A 170 -0.83 -24.51 -5.34
CA PRO A 170 -0.57 -24.52 -3.91
C PRO A 170 0.93 -24.27 -3.60
N ARG A 171 1.79 -23.95 -4.55
CA ARG A 171 3.24 -23.92 -4.31
C ARG A 171 3.84 -22.65 -4.85
N ILE A 172 4.54 -21.93 -4.00
CA ILE A 172 5.36 -20.76 -4.32
C ILE A 172 6.43 -21.15 -5.33
N THR A 173 6.09 -21.11 -6.59
CA THR A 173 7.08 -20.99 -7.64
C THR A 173 7.36 -19.51 -7.84
N PRO A 174 8.59 -19.14 -8.20
CA PRO A 174 8.93 -17.74 -8.46
C PRO A 174 8.11 -17.21 -9.62
N SER A 175 6.90 -16.77 -9.32
CA SER A 175 5.97 -16.16 -10.26
C SER A 175 6.44 -14.81 -10.75
N PHE A 176 7.38 -14.21 -10.04
CA PHE A 176 7.91 -12.88 -10.33
C PHE A 176 8.64 -12.76 -11.68
N LEU A 177 8.90 -13.87 -12.37
CA LEU A 177 9.49 -13.86 -13.71
C LEU A 177 8.50 -14.25 -14.83
N GLY A 178 7.21 -14.34 -14.54
CA GLY A 178 6.22 -14.80 -15.51
C GLY A 178 6.42 -16.26 -15.92
N LEU A 179 6.92 -17.08 -15.01
CA LEU A 179 7.38 -18.46 -15.23
C LEU A 179 6.30 -19.49 -14.93
N LEU A 180 5.05 -19.07 -14.84
CA LEU A 180 3.95 -19.96 -14.55
C LEU A 180 3.45 -20.68 -15.79
N PRO A 181 3.06 -21.96 -15.65
CA PRO A 181 2.40 -22.66 -16.72
C PRO A 181 1.09 -21.98 -17.12
N ASP A 182 0.76 -22.02 -18.38
CA ASP A 182 -0.56 -21.60 -18.88
C ASP A 182 -1.55 -22.71 -18.57
N VAL A 183 -2.18 -22.62 -17.42
CA VAL A 183 -3.21 -23.58 -16.98
C VAL A 183 -4.58 -23.00 -17.29
N ASP A 184 -5.39 -23.74 -18.00
CA ASP A 184 -6.80 -23.40 -18.21
C ASP A 184 -7.62 -23.89 -17.02
N TYR A 185 -7.90 -23.01 -16.08
CA TYR A 185 -8.77 -23.28 -14.94
C TYR A 185 -10.10 -22.54 -15.07
N LYS A 186 -10.75 -22.81 -16.18
CA LYS A 186 -12.01 -22.14 -16.54
C LYS A 186 -13.06 -22.18 -15.42
N ILE A 187 -13.23 -23.33 -14.75
CA ILE A 187 -14.21 -23.51 -13.66
C ILE A 187 -13.90 -22.53 -12.51
N TYR A 188 -12.63 -22.41 -12.13
CA TYR A 188 -12.22 -21.47 -11.08
C TYR A 188 -12.36 -20.01 -11.54
N ALA A 189 -12.05 -19.70 -12.80
CA ALA A 189 -12.23 -18.37 -13.35
C ALA A 189 -13.71 -17.95 -13.38
N ASP A 190 -14.61 -18.87 -13.73
CA ASP A 190 -16.05 -18.62 -13.71
C ASP A 190 -16.55 -18.38 -12.27
N TYR A 191 -16.03 -19.12 -11.30
CA TYR A 191 -16.28 -18.88 -9.87
C TYR A 191 -15.82 -17.49 -9.43
N LEU A 192 -14.58 -17.09 -9.76
CA LEU A 192 -14.07 -15.76 -9.44
C LEU A 192 -14.94 -14.66 -10.04
N ARG A 193 -15.29 -14.78 -11.32
CA ARG A 193 -16.16 -13.80 -12.01
C ARG A 193 -17.51 -13.68 -11.34
N GLY A 194 -18.11 -14.81 -11.01
CA GLY A 194 -19.38 -14.85 -10.30
C GLY A 194 -19.29 -14.18 -8.92
N GLN A 195 -18.27 -14.49 -8.14
CA GLN A 195 -18.08 -13.84 -6.83
C GLN A 195 -17.86 -12.34 -6.93
N TYR A 196 -17.06 -11.87 -7.90
CA TYR A 196 -16.87 -10.43 -8.11
C TYR A 196 -18.16 -9.73 -8.49
N ASP A 197 -18.97 -10.34 -9.37
CA ASP A 197 -20.28 -9.82 -9.75
C ASP A 197 -21.21 -9.76 -8.54
N GLU A 198 -21.29 -10.82 -7.71
CA GLU A 198 -22.08 -10.85 -6.47
C GLU A 198 -21.65 -9.74 -5.49
N ILE A 199 -20.34 -9.59 -5.23
CA ILE A 199 -19.81 -8.59 -4.31
C ILE A 199 -20.21 -7.19 -4.75
N VAL A 200 -20.01 -6.85 -6.03
CA VAL A 200 -20.32 -5.50 -6.52
C VAL A 200 -21.82 -5.25 -6.55
N GLN A 201 -22.61 -6.21 -6.96
CA GLN A 201 -24.08 -6.06 -7.00
C GLN A 201 -24.68 -5.90 -5.61
N GLN A 202 -24.21 -6.68 -4.64
CA GLN A 202 -24.75 -6.66 -3.27
C GLN A 202 -24.26 -5.46 -2.47
N TYR A 203 -22.96 -5.17 -2.53
CA TYR A 203 -22.33 -4.26 -1.58
C TYR A 203 -21.86 -2.94 -2.20
N LYS A 204 -21.74 -2.83 -3.52
CA LYS A 204 -21.31 -1.62 -4.24
C LYS A 204 -20.08 -0.95 -3.60
N PRO A 205 -18.95 -1.66 -3.48
CA PRO A 205 -17.73 -1.08 -2.94
C PRO A 205 -17.18 -0.01 -3.87
N ASP A 206 -16.43 0.94 -3.33
CA ASP A 206 -15.70 1.93 -4.13
C ASP A 206 -14.51 1.30 -4.85
N GLY A 207 -14.01 0.17 -4.36
CA GLY A 207 -12.92 -0.56 -5.00
C GLY A 207 -12.71 -1.99 -4.48
N MET A 208 -11.84 -2.70 -5.18
CA MET A 208 -11.37 -4.03 -4.83
C MET A 208 -9.85 -4.05 -4.80
N TRP A 209 -9.30 -4.57 -3.72
CA TRP A 209 -7.87 -4.81 -3.56
C TRP A 209 -7.59 -6.29 -3.79
N MET A 210 -6.92 -6.60 -4.94
CA MET A 210 -6.73 -7.95 -5.44
C MET A 210 -5.35 -8.47 -5.04
N ASP A 211 -5.34 -9.55 -4.28
CA ASP A 211 -4.12 -10.24 -3.92
C ASP A 211 -3.89 -11.49 -4.79
N TRP A 212 -2.63 -11.93 -4.86
CA TRP A 212 -2.22 -13.13 -5.61
C TRP A 212 -2.80 -13.18 -7.02
N TRP A 213 -2.47 -12.19 -7.78
CA TRP A 213 -2.97 -11.98 -9.11
C TRP A 213 -1.89 -12.27 -10.16
N TRP A 214 -2.17 -13.14 -11.11
CA TRP A 214 -1.20 -13.60 -12.11
C TRP A 214 -1.38 -12.93 -13.46
N SER A 215 -0.30 -12.94 -14.30
CA SER A 215 -0.34 -12.42 -15.67
C SER A 215 -0.74 -13.46 -16.72
N ASP A 216 -1.28 -14.61 -16.32
CA ASP A 216 -1.76 -15.61 -17.29
C ASP A 216 -3.03 -15.14 -18.00
N LYS A 217 -3.41 -15.90 -19.05
CA LYS A 217 -4.57 -15.55 -19.88
C LYS A 217 -5.87 -15.53 -19.09
N THR A 218 -6.11 -16.54 -18.27
CA THR A 218 -7.36 -16.69 -17.51
C THR A 218 -7.57 -15.52 -16.56
N THR A 219 -6.51 -15.11 -15.87
CA THR A 219 -6.50 -13.96 -14.99
C THR A 219 -6.75 -12.67 -15.74
N ARG A 220 -6.05 -12.43 -16.85
CA ARG A 220 -6.28 -11.25 -17.70
C ARG A 220 -7.72 -11.16 -18.20
N ASP A 221 -8.28 -12.29 -18.67
CA ASP A 221 -9.65 -12.34 -19.14
C ASP A 221 -10.66 -12.09 -18.01
N THR A 222 -10.38 -12.57 -16.81
CA THR A 222 -11.21 -12.33 -15.62
C THR A 222 -11.18 -10.85 -15.21
N VAL A 223 -10.02 -10.20 -15.23
CA VAL A 223 -9.91 -8.74 -14.95
C VAL A 223 -10.61 -7.93 -16.03
N ALA A 224 -10.42 -8.28 -17.30
CA ALA A 224 -11.08 -7.60 -18.39
C ALA A 224 -12.59 -7.72 -18.30
N HIS A 225 -13.12 -8.90 -17.93
CA HIS A 225 -14.53 -9.12 -17.67
C HIS A 225 -15.03 -8.20 -16.55
N PHE A 226 -14.36 -8.25 -15.39
CA PHE A 226 -14.73 -7.45 -14.23
C PHE A 226 -14.72 -5.94 -14.53
N SER A 227 -13.63 -5.43 -15.12
CA SER A 227 -13.51 -4.02 -15.47
C SER A 227 -14.55 -3.55 -16.49
N SER A 228 -14.97 -4.42 -17.42
CA SER A 228 -16.00 -4.09 -18.40
C SER A 228 -17.40 -4.04 -17.81
N ARG A 229 -17.69 -4.89 -16.83
CA ARG A 229 -19.00 -4.95 -16.16
C ARG A 229 -19.16 -3.93 -15.04
N HIS A 230 -18.06 -3.57 -14.39
CA HIS A 230 -18.03 -2.70 -13.22
C HIS A 230 -17.00 -1.58 -13.37
N PRO A 231 -17.17 -0.70 -14.38
CA PRO A 231 -16.15 0.30 -14.73
C PRO A 231 -15.92 1.36 -13.65
N ASP A 232 -16.86 1.53 -12.73
CA ASP A 232 -16.78 2.52 -11.64
C ASP A 232 -16.05 1.98 -10.40
N VAL A 233 -15.78 0.67 -10.34
CA VAL A 233 -15.08 0.05 -9.21
C VAL A 233 -13.58 0.18 -9.42
N VAL A 234 -12.91 0.78 -8.45
CA VAL A 234 -11.45 0.95 -8.46
C VAL A 234 -10.75 -0.40 -8.24
N LEU A 235 -9.81 -0.74 -9.11
CA LEU A 235 -9.02 -1.96 -8.99
C LEU A 235 -7.59 -1.65 -8.55
N ALA A 236 -7.19 -2.23 -7.44
CA ALA A 236 -5.83 -2.26 -6.95
C ALA A 236 -5.27 -3.68 -6.98
N PHE A 237 -4.01 -3.83 -7.35
CA PHE A 237 -3.34 -5.13 -7.39
C PHE A 237 -2.09 -5.12 -6.53
N ASN A 238 -1.90 -6.19 -5.75
CA ASN A 238 -0.69 -6.38 -4.97
C ASN A 238 0.50 -6.74 -5.89
N LEU A 239 1.47 -5.84 -5.98
CA LEU A 239 2.68 -6.02 -6.79
C LEU A 239 3.70 -6.97 -6.16
N SER A 240 3.62 -7.20 -4.85
CA SER A 240 4.53 -8.12 -4.15
C SER A 240 4.32 -9.56 -4.60
N SER A 241 3.08 -9.90 -4.96
CA SER A 241 2.76 -11.18 -5.59
C SER A 241 2.99 -11.21 -7.09
N MET A 242 3.21 -10.05 -7.73
CA MET A 242 3.37 -9.91 -9.19
C MET A 242 4.39 -8.85 -9.56
N PHE A 243 5.65 -9.21 -9.50
CA PHE A 243 6.72 -8.32 -9.92
C PHE A 243 6.53 -7.89 -11.38
N PHE A 244 6.41 -6.57 -11.59
CA PHE A 244 6.49 -5.90 -12.89
C PHE A 244 5.32 -6.06 -13.88
N THR A 245 4.19 -6.63 -13.51
CA THR A 245 3.03 -6.62 -14.40
C THR A 245 2.15 -5.41 -14.12
N SER A 246 1.94 -4.57 -15.11
CA SER A 246 0.91 -3.55 -15.07
C SER A 246 -0.29 -4.03 -15.86
N HIS A 247 -1.38 -4.33 -15.20
CA HIS A 247 -2.65 -4.56 -15.89
C HIS A 247 -3.19 -3.24 -16.43
N LYS A 248 -3.60 -3.23 -17.70
CA LYS A 248 -4.22 -2.04 -18.31
C LYS A 248 -5.49 -1.59 -17.58
N HIS A 249 -6.09 -2.45 -16.79
CA HIS A 249 -7.32 -2.20 -16.05
C HIS A 249 -7.11 -1.82 -14.59
N GLN A 250 -5.87 -1.85 -14.09
CA GLN A 250 -5.61 -1.41 -12.72
C GLN A 250 -5.65 0.11 -12.60
N HIS A 251 -6.20 0.58 -11.50
CA HIS A 251 -6.24 2.01 -11.18
C HIS A 251 -5.00 2.43 -10.39
N TYR A 252 -4.53 1.59 -9.48
CA TYR A 252 -3.27 1.77 -8.79
C TYR A 252 -2.63 0.43 -8.42
N SER A 253 -1.33 0.47 -8.20
CA SER A 253 -0.54 -0.68 -7.78
C SER A 253 -0.27 -0.60 -6.29
N SER A 254 -0.40 -1.71 -5.57
CA SER A 254 0.01 -1.82 -4.18
C SER A 254 1.26 -2.71 -4.06
N GLY A 255 2.11 -2.40 -3.10
CA GLY A 255 3.26 -3.22 -2.74
C GLY A 255 3.35 -3.35 -1.23
N GLU A 256 4.15 -4.29 -0.76
CA GLU A 256 4.33 -4.53 0.67
C GLU A 256 5.67 -3.98 1.16
N ALA A 257 5.67 -3.38 2.35
CA ALA A 257 6.87 -2.93 3.03
C ALA A 257 6.80 -3.25 4.53
N HIS A 258 7.89 -3.70 5.10
CA HIS A 258 7.90 -4.22 6.47
C HIS A 258 8.88 -3.51 7.39
N ALA A 259 9.81 -2.73 6.86
CA ALA A 259 10.83 -2.03 7.62
C ALA A 259 11.01 -0.60 7.13
N LEU A 260 11.42 0.31 8.02
CA LEU A 260 11.67 1.71 7.68
C LEU A 260 12.84 1.82 6.70
N ASP A 261 14.01 1.32 7.08
CA ASP A 261 15.22 1.25 6.25
C ASP A 261 16.12 0.10 6.73
N GLY A 262 16.56 -0.72 5.80
CA GLY A 262 17.42 -1.86 6.11
C GLY A 262 16.75 -3.22 5.93
N PRO A 263 17.45 -4.30 6.32
CA PRO A 263 16.91 -5.65 6.24
C PRO A 263 15.76 -5.83 7.23
N PHE A 264 14.79 -6.62 6.83
CA PHE A 264 13.74 -7.09 7.73
C PHE A 264 14.37 -7.96 8.84
N ILE A 265 14.22 -7.52 10.09
CA ILE A 265 14.68 -8.27 11.28
C ILE A 265 13.48 -9.07 11.80
N GLY A 266 13.32 -10.28 11.31
CA GLY A 266 12.29 -11.22 11.74
C GLY A 266 12.76 -12.65 11.54
N LYS A 267 11.98 -13.65 11.89
CA LYS A 267 12.27 -15.08 11.78
C LYS A 267 12.70 -15.59 10.37
N ARG A 268 12.79 -14.68 9.40
CA ARG A 268 13.31 -14.90 8.05
C ARG A 268 14.72 -14.36 7.85
N GLU A 269 15.56 -14.40 8.85
CA GLU A 269 17.01 -14.12 8.71
C GLU A 269 17.69 -14.96 7.62
N GLU A 270 17.06 -16.05 7.20
CA GLU A 270 17.53 -16.93 6.13
C GLU A 270 17.29 -16.39 4.71
N ALA A 271 16.46 -15.38 4.54
CA ALA A 271 16.19 -14.77 3.23
C ALA A 271 17.12 -13.57 2.99
N GLY A 272 18.43 -13.81 2.94
CA GLY A 272 19.43 -12.78 2.71
C GLY A 272 19.32 -12.07 1.34
N GLY A 273 19.83 -10.86 1.23
CA GLY A 273 20.08 -10.15 -0.01
C GLY A 273 18.89 -9.40 -0.62
N ILE A 274 18.34 -9.87 -1.71
CA ILE A 274 17.29 -9.18 -2.50
C ILE A 274 16.02 -8.91 -1.67
N ILE A 275 15.60 -9.83 -0.80
CA ILE A 275 14.38 -9.67 0.00
C ILE A 275 14.50 -8.51 1.00
N SER A 276 15.68 -8.27 1.55
CA SER A 276 15.90 -7.14 2.47
C SER A 276 15.74 -5.78 1.80
N VAL A 277 16.10 -5.69 0.53
CA VAL A 277 15.87 -4.48 -0.29
C VAL A 277 14.37 -4.32 -0.59
N LEU A 278 13.68 -5.44 -0.80
CA LEU A 278 12.27 -5.48 -1.17
C LEU A 278 11.33 -5.14 0.00
N THR A 279 11.82 -5.08 1.23
CA THR A 279 11.01 -4.79 2.42
C THR A 279 11.21 -3.39 3.00
N SER A 280 12.18 -2.62 2.50
CA SER A 280 12.45 -1.27 2.97
C SER A 280 11.46 -0.24 2.40
N THR A 281 10.69 0.39 3.27
CA THR A 281 9.76 1.47 2.89
C THR A 281 10.49 2.62 2.22
N TRP A 282 11.65 3.04 2.76
CA TRP A 282 12.44 4.13 2.19
C TRP A 282 12.85 3.84 0.73
N LYS A 283 13.39 2.65 0.48
CA LYS A 283 13.84 2.26 -0.86
C LYS A 283 12.67 2.09 -1.83
N TRP A 284 11.60 1.41 -1.40
CA TRP A 284 10.42 1.20 -2.23
C TRP A 284 9.68 2.49 -2.58
N ALA A 285 9.43 3.34 -1.60
CA ALA A 285 8.72 4.60 -1.85
C ALA A 285 9.49 5.50 -2.83
N ASN A 286 10.81 5.59 -2.68
CA ASN A 286 11.66 6.34 -3.63
C ASN A 286 11.69 5.70 -5.02
N LEU A 287 11.74 4.36 -5.10
CA LEU A 287 11.69 3.65 -6.37
C LEU A 287 10.34 3.84 -7.06
N TYR A 288 9.24 3.70 -6.34
CA TYR A 288 7.88 3.86 -6.89
C TYR A 288 7.61 5.30 -7.34
N ARG A 289 8.06 6.28 -6.58
CA ARG A 289 8.01 7.70 -6.97
C ARG A 289 8.64 7.94 -8.35
N VAL A 290 9.73 7.22 -8.64
CA VAL A 290 10.46 7.31 -9.91
C VAL A 290 9.76 6.51 -11.02
N LEU A 291 9.39 5.26 -10.73
CA LEU A 291 8.93 4.32 -11.75
C LEU A 291 7.49 4.54 -12.17
N PHE A 292 6.60 4.84 -11.23
CA PHE A 292 5.18 4.89 -11.51
C PHE A 292 4.70 6.28 -11.90
N LYS A 293 4.06 6.36 -13.07
CA LYS A 293 3.28 7.53 -13.50
C LYS A 293 1.84 7.49 -13.01
N HIS A 294 1.37 6.31 -12.61
CA HIS A 294 0.05 6.10 -12.03
C HIS A 294 0.14 6.07 -10.50
N PRO A 295 -0.96 6.24 -9.79
CA PRO A 295 -0.99 6.13 -8.34
C PRO A 295 -0.50 4.77 -7.86
N TRP A 296 0.10 4.76 -6.68
CA TRP A 296 0.62 3.55 -6.05
C TRP A 296 0.40 3.61 -4.54
N GLU A 297 0.49 2.46 -3.92
CA GLU A 297 0.29 2.26 -2.49
C GLU A 297 1.41 1.39 -1.93
N LEU A 298 1.81 1.62 -0.69
CA LEU A 298 2.56 0.66 0.10
C LEU A 298 1.74 0.28 1.31
N ILE A 299 1.48 -1.03 1.44
CA ILE A 299 0.87 -1.60 2.62
C ILE A 299 1.92 -2.13 3.57
N THR A 300 1.74 -1.83 4.85
CA THR A 300 2.67 -2.18 5.92
C THR A 300 1.87 -2.77 7.08
N PRO A 301 2.21 -3.96 7.57
CA PRO A 301 1.55 -4.51 8.75
C PRO A 301 1.84 -3.66 9.98
N THR A 302 0.86 -3.51 10.86
CA THR A 302 1.03 -2.84 12.17
C THR A 302 2.03 -3.57 13.06
N SER A 303 2.16 -4.88 12.88
CA SER A 303 3.16 -5.74 13.52
C SER A 303 4.43 -5.88 12.68
N VAL A 304 5.36 -6.67 13.15
CA VAL A 304 6.61 -7.01 12.42
C VAL A 304 6.29 -7.78 11.15
N TRP A 305 5.28 -8.62 11.16
CA TRP A 305 4.79 -9.41 10.02
C TRP A 305 3.26 -9.56 10.06
N TRP A 306 2.63 -9.92 8.93
CA TRP A 306 1.17 -10.03 8.79
C TRP A 306 0.48 -10.88 9.85
N GLN A 307 1.12 -11.93 10.31
CA GLN A 307 0.58 -12.86 11.29
C GLN A 307 1.24 -12.72 12.68
N ASP A 308 2.06 -11.69 12.85
CA ASP A 308 2.74 -11.46 14.11
C ASP A 308 1.92 -10.50 14.99
N MET A 309 1.92 -10.75 16.29
CA MET A 309 1.27 -9.88 17.27
C MET A 309 2.21 -8.85 17.87
N ASN A 310 3.52 -9.04 17.67
CA ASN A 310 4.53 -8.17 18.22
C ASN A 310 4.61 -6.85 17.45
N LEU A 311 4.57 -5.74 18.19
CA LEU A 311 4.88 -4.44 17.64
C LEU A 311 6.37 -4.35 17.27
N ARG A 312 6.68 -3.33 16.50
CA ARG A 312 8.06 -2.89 16.25
C ARG A 312 8.63 -2.26 17.51
N ASP A 313 9.95 -2.31 17.63
CA ASP A 313 10.67 -1.73 18.79
C ASP A 313 10.39 -0.22 18.95
N ASP A 314 10.30 0.53 17.84
CA ASP A 314 9.90 1.93 17.85
C ASP A 314 8.56 2.12 17.12
N ILE A 315 7.52 2.45 17.88
CA ILE A 315 6.17 2.72 17.35
C ILE A 315 6.16 3.89 16.34
N HIS A 316 7.08 4.85 16.47
CA HIS A 316 7.21 5.97 15.56
C HIS A 316 7.80 5.60 14.22
N ASP A 317 8.48 4.45 14.09
CA ASP A 317 8.94 3.95 12.80
C ASP A 317 7.79 3.69 11.84
N PHE A 318 6.65 3.26 12.36
CA PHE A 318 5.43 3.09 11.58
C PHE A 318 4.91 4.42 11.03
N VAL A 319 4.93 5.46 11.85
CA VAL A 319 4.54 6.83 11.43
C VAL A 319 5.54 7.41 10.43
N ARG A 320 6.84 7.15 10.60
CA ARG A 320 7.87 7.54 9.61
C ARG A 320 7.65 6.89 8.25
N GLN A 321 7.27 5.61 8.25
CA GLN A 321 6.94 4.91 7.00
C GLN A 321 5.75 5.56 6.29
N ALA A 322 4.70 5.92 7.02
CA ALA A 322 3.56 6.64 6.47
C ALA A 322 3.97 8.00 5.89
N ALA A 323 4.77 8.77 6.62
CA ALA A 323 5.29 10.06 6.17
C ALA A 323 6.09 9.93 4.85
N ILE A 324 7.00 8.96 4.77
CA ILE A 324 7.83 8.70 3.58
C ILE A 324 6.96 8.34 2.37
N VAL A 325 6.04 7.41 2.55
CA VAL A 325 5.16 6.94 1.46
C VAL A 325 4.35 8.11 0.90
N MET A 326 3.70 8.87 1.77
CA MET A 326 2.85 9.99 1.37
C MET A 326 3.66 11.15 0.80
N ALA A 327 4.82 11.49 1.36
CA ALA A 327 5.72 12.49 0.80
C ALA A 327 6.25 12.09 -0.59
N CYS A 328 6.42 10.80 -0.85
CA CYS A 328 6.76 10.28 -2.19
C CYS A 328 5.57 10.22 -3.15
N GLY A 329 4.37 10.66 -2.73
CA GLY A 329 3.15 10.68 -3.55
C GLY A 329 2.42 9.34 -3.61
N GLY A 330 2.73 8.41 -2.71
CA GLY A 330 2.03 7.15 -2.55
C GLY A 330 0.91 7.21 -1.53
N LYS A 331 0.12 6.15 -1.48
CA LYS A 331 -0.85 5.88 -0.42
C LYS A 331 -0.20 4.97 0.62
N PHE A 332 -0.39 5.29 1.89
CA PHE A 332 0.03 4.42 2.97
C PHE A 332 -1.14 3.59 3.47
N ALA A 333 -1.04 2.29 3.37
CA ALA A 333 -2.01 1.37 3.92
C ALA A 333 -1.42 0.65 5.15
N ALA A 334 -2.14 0.69 6.26
CA ALA A 334 -1.81 -0.04 7.47
C ALA A 334 -2.59 -1.35 7.51
N GLY A 335 -1.91 -2.49 7.47
CA GLY A 335 -2.56 -3.79 7.65
C GLY A 335 -2.66 -4.15 9.12
N THR A 336 -3.86 -4.38 9.64
CA THR A 336 -4.07 -4.79 11.03
C THR A 336 -4.94 -6.02 11.11
N SER A 337 -4.70 -6.86 12.11
CA SER A 337 -5.38 -8.15 12.28
C SER A 337 -6.29 -8.14 13.50
N ALA A 338 -7.35 -8.96 13.43
CA ALA A 338 -8.24 -9.23 14.55
C ALA A 338 -7.71 -10.35 15.45
N LEU A 339 -8.13 -10.33 16.70
CA LEU A 339 -8.05 -11.45 17.62
C LEU A 339 -9.17 -12.47 17.32
N MET A 340 -9.08 -13.66 17.93
CA MET A 340 -10.08 -14.72 17.75
C MET A 340 -11.50 -14.34 18.22
N ASP A 341 -11.64 -13.34 19.08
CA ASP A 341 -12.93 -12.79 19.51
C ASP A 341 -13.45 -11.66 18.60
N GLY A 342 -12.74 -11.38 17.52
CA GLY A 342 -13.06 -10.34 16.53
C GLY A 342 -12.67 -8.93 16.93
N SER A 343 -12.07 -8.71 18.10
CA SER A 343 -11.52 -7.41 18.50
C SER A 343 -10.18 -7.15 17.81
N LEU A 344 -9.84 -5.88 17.62
CA LEU A 344 -8.49 -5.51 17.20
C LEU A 344 -7.50 -5.65 18.36
N TYR A 345 -6.26 -5.95 18.03
CA TYR A 345 -5.19 -6.03 19.01
C TYR A 345 -4.94 -4.65 19.64
N PRO A 346 -5.00 -4.49 20.98
CA PRO A 346 -4.94 -3.17 21.62
C PRO A 346 -3.70 -2.34 21.24
N ASP A 347 -2.55 -2.99 21.13
CA ASP A 347 -1.32 -2.32 20.75
C ASP A 347 -1.34 -1.84 19.29
N HIS A 348 -1.96 -2.60 18.39
CA HIS A 348 -2.17 -2.16 17.00
C HIS A 348 -3.13 -0.98 16.92
N VAL A 349 -4.21 -1.00 17.72
CA VAL A 349 -5.12 0.15 17.84
C VAL A 349 -4.35 1.39 18.30
N ARG A 350 -3.54 1.26 19.35
CA ARG A 350 -2.73 2.36 19.88
C ARG A 350 -1.78 2.92 18.82
N GLN A 351 -1.13 2.07 18.04
CA GLN A 351 -0.23 2.48 16.96
C GLN A 351 -0.97 3.24 15.85
N LEU A 352 -2.17 2.78 15.48
CA LEU A 352 -3.01 3.46 14.50
C LEU A 352 -3.52 4.81 15.02
N GLU A 353 -3.83 4.91 16.31
CA GLU A 353 -4.22 6.17 16.95
C GLU A 353 -3.08 7.20 16.91
N ILE A 354 -1.86 6.80 17.26
CA ILE A 354 -0.67 7.66 17.15
C ILE A 354 -0.46 8.14 15.71
N LEU A 355 -0.63 7.25 14.74
CA LEU A 355 -0.56 7.63 13.32
C LEU A 355 -1.66 8.63 12.97
N GLY A 356 -2.90 8.42 13.43
CA GLY A 356 -4.02 9.33 13.21
C GLY A 356 -3.78 10.71 13.83
N GLU A 357 -3.31 10.77 15.07
CA GLU A 357 -2.95 12.01 15.76
C GLU A 357 -1.89 12.81 15.00
N TRP A 358 -0.91 12.11 14.42
CA TRP A 358 0.12 12.75 13.59
C TRP A 358 -0.42 13.15 12.20
N TYR A 359 -1.26 12.32 11.57
CA TYR A 359 -1.76 12.51 10.21
C TYR A 359 -2.81 13.60 10.09
N ILE A 360 -3.82 13.65 10.96
CA ILE A 360 -4.97 14.56 10.87
C ILE A 360 -4.55 16.02 10.61
N PRO A 361 -3.64 16.62 11.38
CA PRO A 361 -3.24 18.02 11.13
C PRO A 361 -2.44 18.23 9.84
N ARG A 362 -1.93 17.15 9.22
CA ARG A 362 -1.09 17.16 8.00
C ARG A 362 -1.83 16.69 6.75
N LYS A 363 -3.06 16.19 6.90
CA LYS A 363 -3.84 15.55 5.84
C LYS A 363 -3.89 16.38 4.55
N GLU A 364 -4.24 17.65 4.66
CA GLU A 364 -4.36 18.55 3.51
C GLU A 364 -3.02 18.81 2.80
N LEU A 365 -1.90 18.73 3.53
CA LEU A 365 -0.58 18.87 2.94
C LEU A 365 -0.30 17.68 2.01
N PHE A 366 -0.58 16.47 2.44
CA PHE A 366 -0.37 15.26 1.65
C PHE A 366 -1.36 15.14 0.49
N LEU A 367 -2.65 15.34 0.75
CA LEU A 367 -3.68 15.24 -0.30
C LEU A 367 -3.54 16.33 -1.37
N GLY A 368 -3.05 17.51 -0.99
CA GLY A 368 -2.79 18.62 -1.90
C GLY A 368 -1.44 18.57 -2.62
N SER A 369 -0.57 17.61 -2.29
CA SER A 369 0.76 17.52 -2.87
C SER A 369 0.79 16.74 -4.19
N TYR A 370 1.81 17.02 -5.00
CA TYR A 370 2.15 16.29 -6.21
C TYR A 370 3.60 15.82 -6.13
N PRO A 371 3.89 14.53 -6.32
CA PRO A 371 5.25 14.03 -6.21
C PRO A 371 6.17 14.64 -7.27
N ILE A 372 7.35 15.06 -6.87
CA ILE A 372 8.42 15.46 -7.78
C ILE A 372 9.28 14.24 -8.07
N ARG A 373 9.48 13.93 -9.35
CA ARG A 373 10.27 12.77 -9.78
C ARG A 373 11.72 13.18 -10.00
N TYR A 374 12.61 12.61 -9.21
CA TYR A 374 14.07 12.76 -9.36
C TYR A 374 14.76 11.45 -8.98
N LEU A 375 15.92 11.19 -9.57
CA LEU A 375 16.76 10.06 -9.15
C LEU A 375 17.50 10.40 -7.86
N GLY A 376 17.60 9.39 -6.99
CA GLY A 376 18.26 9.51 -5.70
C GLY A 376 17.33 9.79 -4.53
N TYR A 377 17.91 9.91 -3.35
CA TYR A 377 17.20 10.00 -2.09
C TYR A 377 17.00 11.43 -1.57
N ALA A 378 17.51 12.41 -2.30
CA ALA A 378 17.33 13.83 -1.97
C ALA A 378 17.12 14.65 -3.24
N PRO A 379 16.32 15.74 -3.18
CA PRO A 379 16.19 16.67 -4.28
C PRO A 379 17.55 17.33 -4.58
N LYS A 380 17.86 17.49 -5.86
CA LYS A 380 19.14 18.10 -6.26
C LYS A 380 19.30 19.50 -5.66
N GLY A 381 20.41 19.74 -4.98
CA GLY A 381 20.73 21.01 -4.35
C GLY A 381 20.14 21.18 -2.96
N VAL A 382 19.48 20.21 -2.40
CA VAL A 382 19.09 20.18 -0.98
C VAL A 382 20.12 19.39 -0.19
N SER A 383 20.56 19.92 0.92
CA SER A 383 21.37 19.20 1.89
C SER A 383 20.99 19.59 3.31
N VAL A 384 21.08 18.62 4.21
CA VAL A 384 20.87 18.78 5.64
C VAL A 384 22.19 18.53 6.34
N ASP A 385 22.49 19.28 7.40
CA ASP A 385 23.77 19.19 8.12
C ASP A 385 23.89 17.93 9.00
N LYS A 386 22.82 17.14 9.11
CA LYS A 386 22.74 15.92 9.91
C LYS A 386 22.49 14.69 9.04
N LYS A 387 23.24 13.61 9.29
CA LYS A 387 23.19 12.36 8.50
C LYS A 387 21.92 11.53 8.74
N ASP A 388 21.26 11.71 9.89
CA ASP A 388 20.06 10.93 10.27
C ASP A 388 18.77 11.56 9.72
N PHE A 389 18.87 12.56 8.85
CA PHE A 389 17.76 13.21 8.19
C PHE A 389 17.80 13.03 6.67
N ASN A 390 16.69 12.64 6.10
CA ASN A 390 16.50 12.50 4.67
C ASN A 390 15.50 13.52 4.15
N THR A 391 15.61 13.93 2.89
CA THR A 391 14.72 14.96 2.33
C THR A 391 13.94 14.46 1.13
N ILE A 392 12.64 14.79 1.09
CA ILE A 392 11.74 14.54 -0.03
C ILE A 392 11.09 15.88 -0.40
N ALA A 393 10.91 16.14 -1.70
CA ALA A 393 10.22 17.33 -2.16
C ALA A 393 9.00 16.97 -3.01
N CYS A 394 7.90 17.71 -2.82
CA CYS A 394 6.72 17.65 -3.63
C CYS A 394 6.17 19.05 -3.93
N PHE A 395 5.49 19.22 -5.08
CA PHE A 395 4.78 20.45 -5.39
C PHE A 395 3.54 20.59 -4.51
N TYR A 396 3.28 21.78 -4.05
CA TYR A 396 2.13 22.11 -3.23
C TYR A 396 1.75 23.57 -3.44
N LYS A 397 0.46 23.84 -3.71
CA LYS A 397 -0.04 25.18 -3.95
C LYS A 397 0.87 26.00 -4.90
N ASP A 398 1.44 27.08 -4.40
CA ASP A 398 2.31 28.02 -5.11
C ASP A 398 3.80 27.72 -4.99
N GLY A 399 4.17 26.54 -4.49
CA GLY A 399 5.58 26.23 -4.24
C GLY A 399 5.86 24.74 -4.04
N VAL A 400 6.76 24.47 -3.13
CA VAL A 400 7.27 23.15 -2.79
C VAL A 400 7.14 22.91 -1.29
N LEU A 401 6.62 21.73 -0.91
CA LEU A 401 6.86 21.16 0.41
C LEU A 401 8.19 20.39 0.38
N LEU A 402 9.05 20.73 1.31
CA LEU A 402 10.25 19.98 1.62
C LEU A 402 10.03 19.21 2.92
N HIS A 403 9.88 17.91 2.80
CA HIS A 403 9.80 16.98 3.91
C HIS A 403 11.21 16.66 4.37
N VAL A 404 11.47 16.80 5.66
CA VAL A 404 12.74 16.46 6.29
C VAL A 404 12.49 15.33 7.28
N ILE A 405 12.59 14.12 6.78
CA ILE A 405 12.29 12.89 7.51
C ILE A 405 13.39 12.59 8.52
N ASN A 406 13.03 12.51 9.77
CA ASN A 406 13.90 12.19 10.89
C ASN A 406 13.98 10.68 11.11
N MET A 407 14.97 10.04 10.51
CA MET A 407 15.10 8.58 10.48
C MET A 407 15.39 7.95 11.86
N LYS A 408 15.77 8.73 12.86
CA LYS A 408 16.14 8.26 14.21
C LYS A 408 15.34 8.91 15.34
N GLY A 409 14.39 9.78 15.03
CA GLY A 409 13.57 10.45 16.05
C GLY A 409 14.30 11.42 16.95
N ARG A 410 15.48 11.90 16.56
CA ARG A 410 16.30 12.80 17.38
C ARG A 410 15.83 14.23 17.23
N SER A 411 15.50 14.89 18.33
CA SER A 411 15.23 16.34 18.37
C SER A 411 16.52 17.10 18.61
N GLU A 412 17.11 17.64 17.56
CA GLU A 412 18.32 18.48 17.59
C GLU A 412 18.19 19.63 16.59
N PRO A 413 18.92 20.74 16.79
CA PRO A 413 18.91 21.84 15.82
C PRO A 413 19.36 21.35 14.44
N LEU A 414 18.75 21.89 13.40
CA LEU A 414 18.94 21.42 12.03
C LEU A 414 19.19 22.61 11.08
N GLU A 415 20.13 22.47 10.15
CA GLU A 415 20.34 23.42 9.07
C GLU A 415 20.05 22.77 7.71
N ILE A 416 19.13 23.38 6.96
CA ILE A 416 18.79 22.98 5.61
C ILE A 416 19.44 23.99 4.65
N THR A 417 20.25 23.50 3.73
CA THR A 417 20.88 24.33 2.70
C THR A 417 20.27 24.04 1.33
N LEU A 418 19.82 25.08 0.63
CA LEU A 418 19.26 25.05 -0.70
C LEU A 418 20.28 25.70 -1.69
N LYS A 419 20.76 24.87 -2.65
CA LYS A 419 21.83 25.28 -3.61
C LYS A 419 21.33 25.26 -5.04
N GLY A 420 21.68 26.30 -5.80
CA GLY A 420 21.48 26.39 -7.24
C GLY A 420 20.16 27.04 -7.66
N LYS A 421 20.10 27.38 -8.96
CA LYS A 421 19.06 28.22 -9.57
C LYS A 421 17.61 27.77 -9.31
N ARG A 422 17.39 26.47 -9.19
CA ARG A 422 16.04 25.92 -8.95
C ARG A 422 15.41 26.37 -7.62
N TRP A 423 16.22 26.77 -6.65
CA TRP A 423 15.78 27.23 -5.33
C TRP A 423 15.78 28.75 -5.20
N GLU A 424 16.17 29.48 -6.25
CA GLU A 424 16.22 30.96 -6.23
C GLU A 424 14.83 31.59 -6.08
N GLY A 425 13.77 30.92 -6.57
CA GLY A 425 12.38 31.34 -6.44
C GLY A 425 11.87 31.42 -4.99
N ALA A 426 12.40 30.61 -4.06
CA ALA A 426 11.98 30.64 -2.67
C ALA A 426 12.34 32.01 -2.02
N GLN A 427 11.33 32.81 -1.72
CA GLN A 427 11.53 34.12 -1.06
C GLN A 427 11.18 34.06 0.43
N SER A 428 10.39 33.08 0.84
CA SER A 428 9.98 32.85 2.22
C SER A 428 9.97 31.35 2.50
N ALA A 429 9.91 31.01 3.78
CA ALA A 429 9.78 29.65 4.24
C ALA A 429 8.78 29.59 5.40
N TYR A 430 7.96 28.54 5.42
CA TYR A 430 6.95 28.34 6.46
C TYR A 430 7.06 26.93 7.01
N LEU A 431 6.95 26.80 8.32
CA LEU A 431 6.87 25.51 9.01
C LEU A 431 5.42 25.05 9.05
N GLU A 432 5.18 23.83 8.58
CA GLU A 432 3.88 23.20 8.53
C GLU A 432 3.76 22.00 9.51
N PRO A 433 2.57 21.64 10.00
CA PRO A 433 1.32 22.37 9.85
C PRO A 433 1.29 23.64 10.71
N GLY A 434 0.45 24.59 10.36
CA GLY A 434 0.29 25.85 11.12
C GLY A 434 0.83 27.09 10.40
N HIS A 435 1.47 26.88 9.26
CA HIS A 435 1.92 27.95 8.35
C HIS A 435 2.71 29.05 9.03
N ARG A 436 3.58 28.67 9.98
CA ARG A 436 4.40 29.62 10.74
C ARG A 436 5.63 30.02 9.93
N GLN A 437 5.76 31.31 9.67
CA GLN A 437 6.92 31.84 8.96
C GLN A 437 8.22 31.58 9.74
N ILE A 438 9.23 31.09 9.04
CA ILE A 438 10.58 30.85 9.55
C ILE A 438 11.62 31.63 8.73
N LYS A 439 12.80 31.85 9.32
CA LYS A 439 13.82 32.64 8.69
C LYS A 439 14.50 31.91 7.54
N LEU A 440 14.39 32.46 6.31
CA LEU A 440 15.15 32.05 5.15
C LEU A 440 16.32 33.04 4.95
N GLN A 441 17.55 32.59 5.14
CA GLN A 441 18.75 33.43 5.05
C GLN A 441 19.46 33.19 3.72
N ARG A 442 20.11 34.24 3.20
CA ARG A 442 21.05 34.10 2.09
C ARG A 442 22.46 33.97 2.64
N ARG A 443 23.20 32.96 2.23
CA ARG A 443 24.59 32.72 2.60
C ARG A 443 25.41 32.49 1.32
N GLY A 444 25.99 33.55 0.77
CA GLY A 444 26.57 33.54 -0.57
C GLY A 444 25.52 33.31 -1.65
N SER A 445 25.71 32.28 -2.49
CA SER A 445 24.76 31.85 -3.52
C SER A 445 23.69 30.90 -3.00
N ASN A 446 23.76 30.47 -1.74
CA ASN A 446 22.85 29.51 -1.17
C ASN A 446 21.76 30.16 -0.31
N LYS A 447 20.64 29.50 -0.15
CA LYS A 447 19.65 29.84 0.88
C LYS A 447 19.73 28.81 2.01
N VAL A 448 19.57 29.28 3.23
CA VAL A 448 19.73 28.46 4.43
C VAL A 448 18.54 28.68 5.36
N ILE A 449 18.03 27.60 5.87
CA ILE A 449 16.98 27.55 6.89
C ILE A 449 17.59 26.89 8.13
N ALA A 450 17.70 27.64 9.22
CA ALA A 450 18.15 27.14 10.50
C ALA A 450 16.93 26.91 11.40
N LEU A 451 16.74 25.69 11.83
CA LEU A 451 15.66 25.27 12.70
C LEU A 451 16.22 25.01 14.10
N PRO A 452 15.74 25.70 15.14
CA PRO A 452 16.07 25.35 16.51
C PRO A 452 15.44 23.98 16.87
N LYS A 453 15.94 23.34 17.91
CA LYS A 453 15.48 22.01 18.37
C LYS A 453 13.96 21.90 18.50
N GLY A 454 13.28 22.94 18.99
CA GLY A 454 11.83 22.94 19.18
C GLY A 454 11.00 22.99 17.89
N ASP A 455 11.63 23.27 16.76
CA ASP A 455 11.02 23.34 15.44
C ASP A 455 11.25 22.07 14.62
N VAL A 456 12.05 21.15 15.13
CA VAL A 456 12.37 19.88 14.46
C VAL A 456 11.45 18.79 14.97
N ASP A 457 10.57 18.32 14.08
CA ASP A 457 9.65 17.21 14.37
C ASP A 457 10.43 15.88 14.47
N HIS A 458 10.02 15.01 15.37
CA HIS A 458 10.66 13.70 15.55
C HIS A 458 10.30 12.67 14.46
N ILE A 459 9.37 13.01 13.56
CA ILE A 459 8.97 12.21 12.40
C ILE A 459 9.35 12.91 11.10
N ASP A 460 8.70 14.05 10.83
CA ASP A 460 8.81 14.77 9.56
C ASP A 460 8.63 16.28 9.78
N THR A 461 9.71 17.02 9.61
CA THR A 461 9.67 18.48 9.62
C THR A 461 9.33 18.97 8.22
N ILE A 462 8.14 19.57 8.06
CA ILE A 462 7.66 20.01 6.75
C ILE A 462 7.88 21.50 6.58
N VAL A 463 8.63 21.87 5.54
CA VAL A 463 8.90 23.28 5.19
C VAL A 463 8.24 23.61 3.86
N HIS A 464 7.32 24.56 3.84
CA HIS A 464 6.73 25.10 2.63
C HIS A 464 7.60 26.26 2.10
N LEU A 465 7.94 26.18 0.83
CA LEU A 465 8.75 27.14 0.08
C LEU A 465 7.95 27.70 -1.11
N PRO A 466 7.20 28.79 -0.94
CA PRO A 466 6.47 29.44 -2.03
C PRO A 466 7.39 29.99 -3.13
N GLY A 467 6.84 30.17 -4.34
CA GLY A 467 7.53 30.80 -5.47
C GLY A 467 8.43 29.84 -6.27
N ILE A 468 8.37 28.54 -6.00
CA ILE A 468 9.10 27.52 -6.77
C ILE A 468 8.13 26.81 -7.70
N GLU A 469 8.22 27.09 -8.99
CA GLU A 469 7.35 26.51 -10.03
C GLU A 469 7.98 25.30 -10.74
N THR A 470 9.31 25.21 -10.71
CA THR A 470 10.07 24.12 -11.38
C THR A 470 11.23 23.64 -10.52
N ILE A 471 11.47 22.35 -10.50
CA ILE A 471 12.64 21.71 -9.87
C ILE A 471 13.42 20.85 -10.85
#